data_a0c1f775412e3c8b2d5642b18a6501bc
#
_entry.id   a0c1f775412e3c8b2d5642b18a6501bc
#
_cell.length_a   1.000
_cell.length_b   1.000
_cell.length_c   1.000
_cell.angle_alpha   90.00
_cell.angle_beta   90.00
_cell.angle_gamma   90.00
#
_symmetry.space_group_name_H-M   'P 1'
#
loop_
_entity.id
_entity.type
_entity.pdbx_description
1 polymer ?
#
loop_
_entity_poly.entity_id
_entity_poly.type
_entity_poly.pdbx_seq_one_letter_code
_entity_poly.pdbx_strand_id
1 'polypeptide(L)'
;TGTAIVMAKKGENVYTGVDDAEWLSKGIFNTYQNKNLRYSQIVPISMFEEKNSGSNLPAQIDIYAKKGASYEFLFLAKGGGSANKTFLYQQTKSLLNEKSMETFVRQKIKDLGTSACPPYHLALVIGGTSAEANLAAVKKASAGYFDNLPTSGNMAGQAFRDLEWEKKVLEFCQ
;
A
#
# COMPACT_ATOMS: atom_id res chain seq x y z
N THR A 1 -11.73 -8.85 9.10
CA THR A 1 -10.91 -8.86 7.89
C THR A 1 -10.97 -7.51 7.20
N GLY A 2 -9.96 -7.18 6.40
CA GLY A 2 -9.86 -5.89 5.72
C GLY A 2 -10.35 -5.91 4.27
N THR A 3 -10.18 -4.78 3.59
CA THR A 3 -10.36 -4.65 2.15
C THR A 3 -9.30 -5.48 1.42
N ALA A 4 -9.72 -6.19 0.38
CA ALA A 4 -8.81 -7.01 -0.42
C ALA A 4 -8.04 -6.17 -1.43
N ILE A 5 -6.73 -6.38 -1.47
CA ILE A 5 -5.81 -5.76 -2.42
C ILE A 5 -4.92 -6.86 -3.00
N VAL A 6 -4.78 -6.88 -4.31
CA VAL A 6 -3.89 -7.78 -5.02
C VAL A 6 -2.91 -6.96 -5.84
N MET A 7 -1.63 -7.18 -5.62
CA MET A 7 -0.56 -6.66 -6.46
C MET A 7 0.18 -7.83 -7.07
N ALA A 8 0.15 -7.95 -8.39
CA ALA A 8 0.70 -9.09 -9.10
C ALA A 8 1.77 -8.67 -10.09
N LYS A 9 2.70 -9.59 -10.39
CA LYS A 9 3.70 -9.47 -11.45
C LYS A 9 3.56 -10.65 -12.39
N LYS A 10 3.00 -10.41 -13.58
CA LYS A 10 2.76 -11.43 -14.60
C LYS A 10 3.94 -11.50 -15.57
N GLY A 11 4.55 -12.66 -15.68
CA GLY A 11 5.61 -12.92 -16.64
C GLY A 11 5.12 -12.82 -18.07
N GLU A 12 5.97 -12.35 -18.98
CA GLU A 12 5.66 -12.22 -20.40
C GLU A 12 5.28 -13.54 -21.09
N ASN A 13 5.74 -14.66 -20.53
CA ASN A 13 5.46 -16.01 -21.03
C ASN A 13 4.29 -16.70 -20.28
N VAL A 14 3.55 -15.97 -19.45
CA VAL A 14 2.39 -16.51 -18.72
C VAL A 14 1.11 -16.19 -19.49
N TYR A 15 0.46 -17.24 -19.97
CA TYR A 15 -0.84 -17.13 -20.61
C TYR A 15 -1.91 -17.86 -19.78
N THR A 16 -2.91 -17.13 -19.33
CA THR A 16 -3.99 -17.63 -18.47
C THR A 16 -5.26 -17.97 -19.25
N GLY A 17 -5.42 -17.42 -20.44
CA GLY A 17 -6.59 -17.63 -21.28
C GLY A 17 -7.88 -16.95 -20.79
N VAL A 18 -7.76 -16.10 -19.75
CA VAL A 18 -8.89 -15.42 -19.10
C VAL A 18 -8.54 -13.96 -18.78
N ASP A 19 -9.52 -13.16 -18.44
CA ASP A 19 -9.30 -11.86 -17.80
C ASP A 19 -8.87 -12.08 -16.35
N ASP A 20 -7.59 -11.84 -16.09
CA ASP A 20 -6.99 -12.09 -14.77
C ASP A 20 -7.64 -11.22 -13.67
N ALA A 21 -7.98 -9.95 -13.96
CA ALA A 21 -8.57 -9.07 -12.98
C ALA A 21 -10.01 -9.50 -12.62
N GLU A 22 -10.77 -9.95 -13.61
CA GLU A 22 -12.12 -10.49 -13.40
C GLU A 22 -12.06 -11.76 -12.54
N TRP A 23 -11.17 -12.70 -12.87
CA TRP A 23 -11.05 -13.96 -12.13
C TRP A 23 -10.50 -13.77 -10.72
N LEU A 24 -9.57 -12.86 -10.52
CA LEU A 24 -9.11 -12.47 -9.18
C LEU A 24 -10.24 -11.85 -8.35
N SER A 25 -11.03 -10.96 -8.95
CA SER A 25 -12.21 -10.38 -8.30
C SER A 25 -13.22 -11.44 -7.89
N LYS A 26 -13.50 -12.40 -8.77
CA LYS A 26 -14.41 -13.53 -8.50
C LYS A 26 -13.87 -14.43 -7.38
N GLY A 27 -12.55 -14.68 -7.38
CA GLY A 27 -11.89 -15.44 -6.32
C GLY A 27 -11.99 -14.74 -4.96
N ILE A 28 -11.81 -13.42 -4.92
CA ILE A 28 -11.98 -12.59 -3.73
C ILE A 28 -13.43 -12.67 -3.24
N PHE A 29 -14.40 -12.43 -4.12
CA PHE A 29 -15.81 -12.51 -3.78
C PHE A 29 -16.15 -13.86 -3.14
N ASN A 30 -15.83 -14.96 -3.82
CA ASN A 30 -16.11 -16.31 -3.32
C ASN A 30 -15.45 -16.59 -1.97
N THR A 31 -14.20 -16.18 -1.81
CA THR A 31 -13.47 -16.39 -0.55
C THR A 31 -14.10 -15.62 0.61
N TYR A 32 -14.41 -14.34 0.40
CA TYR A 32 -14.99 -13.50 1.44
C TYR A 32 -16.40 -13.93 1.83
N GLN A 33 -17.21 -14.38 0.89
CA GLN A 33 -18.55 -14.92 1.16
C GLN A 33 -18.47 -16.28 1.88
N ASN A 34 -17.75 -17.24 1.29
CA ASN A 34 -17.72 -18.62 1.80
C ASN A 34 -17.00 -18.77 3.16
N LYS A 35 -16.08 -17.84 3.47
CA LYS A 35 -15.34 -17.86 4.74
C LYS A 35 -15.89 -16.85 5.75
N ASN A 36 -17.03 -16.20 5.47
CA ASN A 36 -17.62 -15.17 6.33
C ASN A 36 -16.59 -14.13 6.80
N LEU A 37 -15.78 -13.65 5.87
CA LEU A 37 -14.76 -12.65 6.18
C LEU A 37 -15.39 -11.25 6.29
N ARG A 38 -15.00 -10.31 5.46
CA ARG A 38 -15.66 -9.00 5.36
C ARG A 38 -16.38 -8.89 4.02
N TYR A 39 -17.69 -8.97 4.02
CA TYR A 39 -18.54 -8.83 2.82
C TYR A 39 -19.29 -7.48 2.84
N SER A 40 -18.63 -6.44 3.27
CA SER A 40 -19.18 -5.09 3.35
C SER A 40 -18.14 -4.11 2.81
N GLN A 41 -18.42 -3.55 1.67
CA GLN A 41 -17.67 -2.49 1.02
C GLN A 41 -18.62 -1.36 0.67
N ILE A 42 -18.34 -0.15 1.15
CA ILE A 42 -19.10 1.03 0.79
C ILE A 42 -18.67 1.48 -0.60
N VAL A 43 -19.64 1.69 -1.46
CA VAL A 43 -19.45 2.19 -2.82
C VAL A 43 -20.27 3.45 -3.05
N PRO A 44 -19.74 4.48 -3.70
CA PRO A 44 -20.51 5.66 -4.06
C PRO A 44 -21.47 5.31 -5.21
N ILE A 45 -22.72 5.69 -5.06
CA ILE A 45 -23.73 5.60 -6.13
C ILE A 45 -24.05 6.97 -6.71
N SER A 46 -23.70 8.02 -5.99
CA SER A 46 -23.66 9.41 -6.46
C SER A 46 -22.57 10.17 -5.75
N MET A 47 -22.38 11.45 -6.03
CA MET A 47 -21.39 12.30 -5.36
C MET A 47 -21.64 12.41 -3.85
N PHE A 48 -22.88 12.29 -3.40
CA PHE A 48 -23.28 12.51 -2.01
C PHE A 48 -23.96 11.30 -1.36
N GLU A 49 -24.03 10.18 -2.08
CA GLU A 49 -24.74 8.99 -1.61
C GLU A 49 -23.86 7.74 -1.75
N GLU A 50 -23.77 6.99 -0.67
CA GLU A 50 -23.02 5.74 -0.59
C GLU A 50 -23.93 4.58 -0.26
N LYS A 51 -23.59 3.39 -0.76
CA LYS A 51 -24.30 2.15 -0.45
C LYS A 51 -23.33 1.02 -0.15
N ASN A 52 -23.74 0.12 0.74
CA ASN A 52 -23.00 -1.11 0.96
C ASN A 52 -23.21 -2.06 -0.22
N SER A 53 -22.12 -2.51 -0.84
CA SER A 53 -22.15 -3.45 -1.97
C SER A 53 -22.59 -4.86 -1.57
N GLY A 54 -22.62 -5.19 -0.29
CA GLY A 54 -22.89 -6.54 0.20
C GLY A 54 -21.77 -7.55 -0.08
N SER A 55 -20.62 -7.08 -0.52
CA SER A 55 -19.44 -7.90 -0.83
C SER A 55 -18.16 -7.16 -0.46
N ASN A 56 -16.99 -7.74 -0.75
CA ASN A 56 -15.70 -7.05 -0.64
C ASN A 56 -15.23 -6.48 -2.00
N LEU A 57 -16.17 -6.22 -2.91
CA LEU A 57 -15.90 -5.62 -4.21
C LEU A 57 -16.42 -4.17 -4.27
N PRO A 58 -15.76 -3.31 -5.06
CA PRO A 58 -14.56 -3.59 -5.87
C PRO A 58 -13.32 -3.77 -5.00
N ALA A 59 -12.45 -4.71 -5.39
CA ALA A 59 -11.12 -4.87 -4.81
C ALA A 59 -10.10 -4.10 -5.64
N GLN A 60 -8.98 -3.71 -5.02
CA GLN A 60 -7.86 -3.17 -5.77
C GLN A 60 -7.07 -4.34 -6.39
N ILE A 61 -6.90 -4.34 -7.69
CA ILE A 61 -6.13 -5.35 -8.43
C ILE A 61 -5.18 -4.63 -9.37
N ASP A 62 -3.87 -4.75 -9.11
CA ASP A 62 -2.80 -4.17 -9.90
C ASP A 62 -1.96 -5.30 -10.50
N ILE A 63 -1.86 -5.37 -11.82
CA ILE A 63 -1.07 -6.38 -12.52
C ILE A 63 0.03 -5.70 -13.31
N TYR A 64 1.28 -6.00 -12.96
CA TYR A 64 2.49 -5.46 -13.59
C TYR A 64 3.15 -6.51 -14.45
N ALA A 65 3.71 -6.09 -15.58
CA ALA A 65 4.50 -6.97 -16.43
C ALA A 65 5.90 -7.23 -15.84
N LYS A 66 6.42 -8.44 -16.04
CA LYS A 66 7.80 -8.79 -15.74
C LYS A 66 8.36 -9.76 -16.79
N LYS A 67 9.67 -9.94 -16.82
CA LYS A 67 10.29 -10.97 -17.66
C LYS A 67 10.08 -12.38 -17.10
N GLY A 68 10.01 -13.37 -18.01
CA GLY A 68 9.99 -14.78 -17.65
C GLY A 68 8.60 -15.41 -17.56
N ALA A 69 8.52 -16.59 -16.94
CA ALA A 69 7.34 -17.44 -16.90
C ALA A 69 6.71 -17.57 -15.51
N SER A 70 7.05 -16.68 -14.56
CA SER A 70 6.44 -16.69 -13.22
C SER A 70 5.29 -15.70 -13.13
N TYR A 71 4.26 -16.06 -12.36
CA TYR A 71 3.19 -15.16 -11.96
C TYR A 71 3.23 -15.04 -10.44
N GLU A 72 3.59 -13.87 -9.95
CA GLU A 72 3.79 -13.60 -8.53
C GLU A 72 2.65 -12.76 -7.99
N PHE A 73 2.20 -13.05 -6.79
CA PHE A 73 1.09 -12.35 -6.15
C PHE A 73 1.47 -11.89 -4.75
N LEU A 74 1.08 -10.67 -4.43
CA LEU A 74 1.02 -10.14 -3.08
C LEU A 74 -0.44 -9.87 -2.75
N PHE A 75 -1.01 -10.68 -1.86
CA PHE A 75 -2.36 -10.49 -1.35
C PHE A 75 -2.32 -9.75 -0.03
N LEU A 76 -3.08 -8.67 0.09
CA LEU A 76 -3.23 -7.92 1.32
C LEU A 76 -4.71 -7.88 1.72
N ALA A 77 -4.96 -8.07 3.01
CA ALA A 77 -6.24 -7.76 3.64
C ALA A 77 -6.00 -6.60 4.61
N LYS A 78 -6.38 -5.39 4.21
CA LYS A 78 -6.07 -4.17 4.94
C LYS A 78 -7.35 -3.50 5.43
N GLY A 79 -7.39 -3.09 6.70
CA GLY A 79 -8.54 -2.36 7.25
C GLY A 79 -8.89 -1.13 6.41
N GLY A 80 -10.18 -0.87 6.17
CA GLY A 80 -10.63 0.20 5.28
C GLY A 80 -10.11 1.58 5.67
N GLY A 81 -10.14 1.92 6.95
CA GLY A 81 -9.55 3.17 7.45
C GLY A 81 -8.04 3.24 7.19
N SER A 82 -7.32 2.16 7.48
CA SER A 82 -5.87 2.08 7.24
C SER A 82 -5.53 2.08 5.74
N ALA A 83 -6.32 1.41 4.90
CA ALA A 83 -6.10 1.38 3.46
C ALA A 83 -6.23 2.77 2.82
N ASN A 84 -7.11 3.62 3.38
CA ASN A 84 -7.37 4.98 2.90
C ASN A 84 -6.58 6.06 3.66
N LYS A 85 -5.88 5.73 4.75
CA LYS A 85 -5.07 6.66 5.54
C LYS A 85 -3.65 6.73 4.97
N THR A 86 -3.55 7.11 3.71
CA THR A 86 -2.29 7.29 2.99
C THR A 86 -2.22 8.73 2.50
N PHE A 87 -1.10 9.40 2.77
CA PHE A 87 -0.86 10.77 2.37
C PHE A 87 0.33 10.85 1.44
N LEU A 88 0.22 11.68 0.43
CA LEU A 88 1.31 12.04 -0.48
C LEU A 88 1.64 13.51 -0.28
N TYR A 89 2.92 13.79 -0.08
CA TYR A 89 3.42 15.15 0.08
C TYR A 89 4.48 15.44 -0.98
N GLN A 90 4.24 16.46 -1.79
CA GLN A 90 5.28 16.98 -2.67
C GLN A 90 6.08 18.03 -1.95
N GLN A 91 7.38 17.81 -1.83
CA GLN A 91 8.32 18.69 -1.14
C GLN A 91 9.52 18.99 -2.02
N THR A 92 10.27 20.02 -1.68
CA THR A 92 11.51 20.38 -2.37
C THR A 92 12.72 19.74 -1.70
N LYS A 93 13.88 19.78 -2.38
CA LYS A 93 15.15 19.30 -1.82
C LYS A 93 15.55 20.00 -0.51
N SER A 94 15.00 21.15 -0.19
CA SER A 94 15.23 21.83 1.09
C SER A 94 14.82 21.00 2.31
N LEU A 95 13.92 20.02 2.11
CA LEU A 95 13.52 19.10 3.16
C LEU A 95 14.57 18.00 3.43
N LEU A 96 15.48 17.73 2.47
CA LEU A 96 16.46 16.65 2.58
C LEU A 96 17.66 17.05 3.45
N ASN A 97 17.38 17.41 4.67
CA ASN A 97 18.33 17.55 5.77
C ASN A 97 17.67 17.08 7.06
N GLU A 98 18.48 16.62 7.99
CA GLU A 98 18.01 15.93 9.18
C GLU A 98 16.98 16.73 9.98
N LYS A 99 17.29 17.99 10.29
CA LYS A 99 16.44 18.86 11.12
C LYS A 99 15.09 19.17 10.48
N SER A 100 15.09 19.50 9.19
CA SER A 100 13.85 19.81 8.46
C SER A 100 12.98 18.57 8.30
N MET A 101 13.61 17.44 7.97
CA MET A 101 12.93 16.15 7.83
C MET A 101 12.30 15.72 9.15
N GLU A 102 13.04 15.81 10.26
CA GLU A 102 12.50 15.48 11.57
C GLU A 102 11.28 16.34 11.92
N THR A 103 11.38 17.64 11.76
CA THR A 103 10.27 18.57 12.03
C THR A 103 9.05 18.23 11.19
N PHE A 104 9.25 17.97 9.91
CA PHE A 104 8.19 17.61 8.99
C PHE A 104 7.52 16.29 9.36
N VAL A 105 8.29 15.23 9.59
CA VAL A 105 7.77 13.89 9.92
C VAL A 105 7.02 13.92 11.24
N ARG A 106 7.55 14.58 12.28
CA ARG A 106 6.86 14.76 13.56
C ARG A 106 5.49 15.43 13.39
N GLN A 107 5.44 16.50 12.57
CA GLN A 107 4.18 17.17 12.32
C GLN A 107 3.20 16.27 11.60
N LYS A 108 3.66 15.50 10.57
CA LYS A 108 2.79 14.62 9.81
C LYS A 108 2.28 13.43 10.61
N ILE A 109 3.06 12.92 11.55
CA ILE A 109 2.61 11.90 12.50
C ILE A 109 1.50 12.44 13.40
N LYS A 110 1.64 13.69 13.89
CA LYS A 110 0.57 14.34 14.67
C LYS A 110 -0.70 14.54 13.83
N ASP A 111 -0.56 15.01 12.59
CA ASP A 111 -1.68 15.23 11.67
C ASP A 111 -2.40 13.91 11.32
N LEU A 112 -1.69 12.78 11.35
CA LEU A 112 -2.25 11.46 11.13
C LEU A 112 -3.34 11.11 12.15
N GLY A 113 -3.12 11.47 13.41
CA GLY A 113 -4.08 11.27 14.49
C GLY A 113 -4.38 9.80 14.75
N THR A 114 -5.54 9.53 15.36
CA THR A 114 -5.92 8.19 15.83
C THR A 114 -7.06 7.54 15.06
N SER A 115 -7.54 8.16 13.99
CA SER A 115 -8.76 7.74 13.27
C SER A 115 -8.64 6.40 12.52
N ALA A 116 -7.44 5.88 12.33
CA ALA A 116 -7.19 4.59 11.66
C ALA A 116 -6.88 3.44 12.66
N CYS A 117 -7.33 3.56 13.90
CA CYS A 117 -7.21 2.52 14.95
C CYS A 117 -5.76 2.15 15.30
N PRO A 118 -5.05 2.97 16.11
CA PRO A 118 -3.72 2.62 16.61
C PRO A 118 -3.72 1.32 17.44
N PRO A 119 -2.56 0.66 17.66
CA PRO A 119 -1.22 1.09 17.24
C PRO A 119 -0.99 0.96 15.75
N TYR A 120 -0.15 1.86 15.19
CA TYR A 120 0.10 1.92 13.76
C TYR A 120 1.39 1.20 13.36
N HIS A 121 1.35 0.54 12.19
CA HIS A 121 2.52 0.31 11.37
C HIS A 121 2.69 1.51 10.44
N LEU A 122 3.65 2.36 10.72
CA LEU A 122 3.95 3.50 9.86
C LEU A 122 4.87 3.05 8.72
N ALA A 123 4.54 3.46 7.52
CA ALA A 123 5.39 3.30 6.35
C ALA A 123 5.65 4.67 5.74
N LEU A 124 6.91 5.06 5.65
CA LEU A 124 7.35 6.29 5.02
C LEU A 124 8.21 5.94 3.81
N VAL A 125 7.84 6.47 2.67
CA VAL A 125 8.61 6.28 1.42
C VAL A 125 9.02 7.65 0.91
N ILE A 126 10.31 7.85 0.70
CA ILE A 126 10.90 9.09 0.24
C ILE A 126 11.46 8.89 -1.16
N GLY A 127 11.02 9.69 -2.10
CA GLY A 127 11.38 9.56 -3.51
C GLY A 127 10.43 8.64 -4.28
N GLY A 128 10.65 8.60 -5.56
CA GLY A 128 9.81 7.86 -6.51
C GLY A 128 9.74 8.59 -7.86
N THR A 129 9.36 7.88 -8.91
CA THR A 129 9.26 8.44 -10.26
C THR A 129 7.92 9.11 -10.56
N SER A 130 6.89 8.76 -9.79
CA SER A 130 5.54 9.33 -9.93
C SER A 130 4.77 9.21 -8.60
N ALA A 131 3.67 9.93 -8.50
CA ALA A 131 2.73 9.85 -7.38
C ALA A 131 2.21 8.42 -7.19
N GLU A 132 1.79 7.77 -8.26
CA GLU A 132 1.25 6.41 -8.24
C GLU A 132 2.31 5.40 -7.81
N ALA A 133 3.54 5.52 -8.32
CA ALA A 133 4.65 4.66 -7.92
C ALA A 133 4.95 4.78 -6.43
N ASN A 134 4.90 6.01 -5.90
CA ASN A 134 5.12 6.27 -4.48
C ASN A 134 3.99 5.72 -3.60
N LEU A 135 2.74 5.89 -4.00
CA LEU A 135 1.58 5.32 -3.30
C LEU A 135 1.60 3.78 -3.32
N ALA A 136 1.97 3.16 -4.45
CA ALA A 136 2.14 1.72 -4.53
C ALA A 136 3.29 1.22 -3.64
N ALA A 137 4.39 1.97 -3.57
CA ALA A 137 5.53 1.65 -2.72
C ALA A 137 5.17 1.71 -1.23
N VAL A 138 4.50 2.78 -0.77
CA VAL A 138 4.12 2.91 0.64
C VAL A 138 3.13 1.82 1.05
N LYS A 139 2.24 1.40 0.16
CA LYS A 139 1.30 0.30 0.42
C LYS A 139 2.05 -1.04 0.59
N LYS A 140 3.02 -1.32 -0.26
CA LYS A 140 3.89 -2.49 -0.14
C LYS A 140 4.75 -2.45 1.14
N ALA A 141 5.32 -1.29 1.46
CA ALA A 141 6.08 -1.09 2.70
C ALA A 141 5.21 -1.37 3.93
N SER A 142 3.97 -0.89 3.96
CA SER A 142 3.04 -1.14 5.07
C SER A 142 2.66 -2.61 5.26
N ALA A 143 2.92 -3.46 4.28
CA ALA A 143 2.69 -4.90 4.32
C ALA A 143 3.98 -5.71 4.58
N GLY A 144 5.09 -5.06 4.90
CA GLY A 144 6.38 -5.72 5.13
C GLY A 144 7.08 -6.22 3.86
N TYR A 145 6.57 -5.87 2.68
CA TYR A 145 7.15 -6.36 1.42
C TYR A 145 8.60 -5.91 1.19
N PHE A 146 8.99 -4.82 1.83
CA PHE A 146 10.31 -4.21 1.71
C PHE A 146 11.22 -4.44 2.92
N ASP A 147 10.84 -5.31 3.85
CA ASP A 147 11.61 -5.52 5.09
C ASP A 147 13.01 -6.08 4.85
N ASN A 148 13.23 -6.76 3.73
CA ASN A 148 14.51 -7.34 3.33
C ASN A 148 15.31 -6.48 2.34
N LEU A 149 14.94 -5.22 2.13
CA LEU A 149 15.75 -4.32 1.31
C LEU A 149 17.12 -4.07 1.97
N PRO A 150 18.17 -3.78 1.16
CA PRO A 150 19.45 -3.37 1.69
C PRO A 150 19.34 -2.06 2.48
N THR A 151 20.37 -1.73 3.25
CA THR A 151 20.44 -0.51 4.07
C THR A 151 21.18 0.65 3.40
N SER A 152 21.54 0.50 2.14
CA SER A 152 22.18 1.54 1.33
C SER A 152 21.70 1.52 -0.11
N GLY A 153 21.59 2.70 -0.71
CA GLY A 153 21.35 2.87 -2.13
C GLY A 153 22.60 2.66 -2.97
N ASN A 154 22.45 2.73 -4.29
CA ASN A 154 23.53 2.73 -5.25
C ASN A 154 23.23 3.63 -6.45
N MET A 155 24.20 3.80 -7.37
CA MET A 155 24.06 4.65 -8.54
C MET A 155 23.00 4.17 -9.55
N ALA A 156 22.54 2.93 -9.44
CA ALA A 156 21.44 2.40 -10.25
C ALA A 156 20.04 2.72 -9.69
N GLY A 157 19.96 3.49 -8.59
CA GLY A 157 18.69 3.86 -7.96
C GLY A 157 18.06 2.74 -7.14
N GLN A 158 18.89 1.87 -6.55
CA GLN A 158 18.42 0.80 -5.68
C GLN A 158 17.65 1.37 -4.49
N ALA A 159 16.44 0.87 -4.26
CA ALA A 159 15.71 1.16 -3.03
C ALA A 159 16.41 0.57 -1.81
N PHE A 160 16.32 1.24 -0.68
CA PHE A 160 16.96 0.82 0.57
C PHE A 160 16.13 1.25 1.78
N ARG A 161 16.43 0.65 2.93
CA ARG A 161 15.87 1.04 4.22
C ARG A 161 16.89 1.90 4.99
N ASP A 162 16.39 2.90 5.67
CA ASP A 162 17.16 3.72 6.60
C ASP A 162 16.82 3.31 8.04
N LEU A 163 17.60 2.36 8.59
CA LEU A 163 17.34 1.80 9.92
C LEU A 163 17.53 2.82 11.04
N GLU A 164 18.38 3.82 10.85
CA GLU A 164 18.57 4.89 11.83
C GLU A 164 17.33 5.78 11.88
N TRP A 165 16.78 6.12 10.72
CA TRP A 165 15.54 6.88 10.63
C TRP A 165 14.31 6.08 11.10
N GLU A 166 14.24 4.79 10.83
CA GLU A 166 13.20 3.92 11.36
C GLU A 166 13.17 3.96 12.89
N LYS A 167 14.35 3.84 13.53
CA LYS A 167 14.48 3.95 14.99
C LYS A 167 14.07 5.33 15.51
N LYS A 168 14.54 6.40 14.86
CA LYS A 168 14.19 7.77 15.20
C LYS A 168 12.67 8.02 15.12
N VAL A 169 12.03 7.56 14.06
CA VAL A 169 10.57 7.67 13.91
C VAL A 169 9.83 6.91 15.00
N LEU A 170 10.30 5.73 15.39
CA LEU A 170 9.74 4.99 16.50
C LEU A 170 9.83 5.78 17.82
N GLU A 171 10.96 6.42 18.09
CA GLU A 171 11.14 7.28 19.26
C GLU A 171 10.21 8.50 19.24
N PHE A 172 9.87 9.04 18.06
CA PHE A 172 8.91 10.16 17.93
C PHE A 172 7.48 9.77 18.27
N CYS A 173 7.16 8.48 18.20
CA CYS A 173 5.81 7.96 18.39
C CYS A 173 5.54 7.51 19.84
N GLN A 174 6.56 7.50 20.68
CA GLN A 174 6.48 7.17 22.11
C GLN A 174 6.22 8.41 22.95
#